data_c0c519066e08c5f2778c2bd180d4d816
#
_entry.id   c0c519066e08c5f2778c2bd180d4d816
#
_cell.length_a   1.000
_cell.length_b   1.000
_cell.length_c   1.000
_cell.angle_alpha   90.00
_cell.angle_beta   90.00
_cell.angle_gamma   90.00
#
_symmetry.space_group_name_H-M   'P 1'
#
loop_
_entity.id
_entity.type
_entity.pdbx_description
1 polymer ?
#
loop_
_entity_poly.entity_id
_entity_poly.type
_entity_poly.pdbx_seq_one_letter_code
_entity_poly.pdbx_strand_id
1 'polypeptide(L)'
;MIGRTKEKKQLQALLEEEEPQFLAVYGRRRIGKTYLVRESFGHKFTFQHTGISNLSIRSESRKQAQLDKFAESLAEAGFEVKARLKSWNEAFNALKEVIRQSEEKKKIIFIDELSWMDTKDSGLISALESFWNGWATARKEKDIVLIVCASATYWMIDNIVNAKGGLHNRLTGQIHLKPFTLRECEEYLESRGIVFSRHQILQCYMILGGVPYYWSLLKKGKSLPQNIDDLLFKENAPLQNEYDNLYRALFDKPAQYIKIV
;
A
#
# COMPACT_ATOMS: atom_id res chain seq x y z
N MET A 1 -17.25 1.26 -3.40
CA MET A 1 -16.27 0.19 -3.11
C MET A 1 -17.03 -1.08 -2.78
N ILE A 2 -16.73 -2.18 -3.43
CA ILE A 2 -17.38 -3.47 -3.22
C ILE A 2 -16.63 -4.23 -2.13
N GLY A 3 -17.35 -4.94 -1.29
CA GLY A 3 -16.79 -5.61 -0.13
C GLY A 3 -16.09 -4.63 0.83
N ARG A 4 -15.14 -5.12 1.63
CA ARG A 4 -14.26 -4.28 2.47
C ARG A 4 -15.00 -3.43 3.52
N THR A 5 -16.24 -3.76 3.83
CA THR A 5 -17.05 -2.97 4.77
C THR A 5 -16.42 -2.93 6.16
N LYS A 6 -15.83 -4.05 6.59
CA LYS A 6 -15.15 -4.16 7.90
C LYS A 6 -13.89 -3.30 7.93
N GLU A 7 -13.06 -3.44 6.91
CA GLU A 7 -11.79 -2.69 6.80
C GLU A 7 -12.03 -1.19 6.66
N LYS A 8 -13.05 -0.80 5.85
CA LYS A 8 -13.45 0.60 5.73
C LYS A 8 -13.92 1.18 7.05
N LYS A 9 -14.78 0.48 7.79
CA LYS A 9 -15.22 0.91 9.12
C LYS A 9 -14.06 1.06 10.09
N GLN A 10 -13.10 0.13 10.07
CA GLN A 10 -11.90 0.21 10.91
C GLN A 10 -11.05 1.43 10.57
N LEU A 11 -10.86 1.74 9.26
CA LEU A 11 -10.13 2.94 8.84
C LEU A 11 -10.86 4.23 9.25
N GLN A 12 -12.17 4.29 9.07
CA GLN A 12 -12.96 5.46 9.42
C GLN A 12 -13.00 5.70 10.94
N ALA A 13 -13.03 4.63 11.74
CA ALA A 13 -12.99 4.73 13.20
C ALA A 13 -11.72 5.43 13.73
N LEU A 14 -10.60 5.38 13.00
CA LEU A 14 -9.36 6.08 13.40
C LEU A 14 -9.55 7.60 13.53
N LEU A 15 -10.52 8.17 12.82
CA LEU A 15 -10.80 9.61 12.88
C LEU A 15 -11.50 10.03 14.17
N GLU A 16 -12.19 9.08 14.82
CA GLU A 16 -12.96 9.31 16.07
C GLU A 16 -12.08 9.08 17.31
N GLU A 17 -10.93 8.42 17.16
CA GLU A 17 -10.03 8.12 18.27
C GLU A 17 -9.39 9.39 18.83
N GLU A 18 -9.31 9.50 20.15
CA GLU A 18 -8.72 10.66 20.85
C GLU A 18 -7.19 10.59 20.91
N GLU A 19 -6.62 9.39 20.81
CA GLU A 19 -5.18 9.16 20.84
C GLU A 19 -4.59 9.03 19.42
N PRO A 20 -3.28 9.28 19.23
CA PRO A 20 -2.62 9.07 17.96
C PRO A 20 -2.74 7.64 17.47
N GLN A 21 -3.01 7.46 16.19
CA GLN A 21 -3.25 6.15 15.59
C GLN A 21 -2.13 5.78 14.62
N PHE A 22 -1.64 4.55 14.74
CA PHE A 22 -0.67 3.97 13.82
C PHE A 22 -1.19 2.64 13.27
N LEU A 23 -1.59 2.65 12.00
CA LEU A 23 -2.19 1.50 11.32
C LEU A 23 -1.25 0.93 10.26
N ALA A 24 -1.06 -0.38 10.27
CA ALA A 24 -0.40 -1.11 9.19
C ALA A 24 -1.43 -1.79 8.29
N VAL A 25 -1.35 -1.55 6.97
CA VAL A 25 -2.19 -2.22 5.96
C VAL A 25 -1.27 -3.03 5.05
N TYR A 26 -1.44 -4.35 5.01
CA TYR A 26 -0.57 -5.21 4.24
C TYR A 26 -1.33 -6.36 3.58
N GLY A 27 -0.67 -7.01 2.65
CA GLY A 27 -1.21 -8.12 1.88
C GLY A 27 -0.72 -8.08 0.44
N ARG A 28 -1.08 -9.11 -0.33
CA ARG A 28 -0.60 -9.34 -1.69
C ARG A 28 -0.72 -8.09 -2.57
N ARG A 29 0.16 -7.94 -3.54
CA ARG A 29 0.06 -6.92 -4.60
C ARG A 29 -1.28 -7.04 -5.34
N ARG A 30 -1.83 -5.88 -5.78
CA ARG A 30 -3.06 -5.78 -6.60
C ARG A 30 -4.38 -6.16 -5.90
N ILE A 31 -4.40 -6.30 -4.56
CA ILE A 31 -5.63 -6.54 -3.79
C ILE A 31 -6.37 -5.27 -3.35
N GLY A 32 -5.85 -4.08 -3.73
CA GLY A 32 -6.52 -2.81 -3.51
C GLY A 32 -6.23 -2.12 -2.18
N LYS A 33 -5.04 -2.32 -1.57
CA LYS A 33 -4.64 -1.64 -0.31
C LYS A 33 -4.71 -0.11 -0.45
N THR A 34 -3.99 0.44 -1.41
CA THR A 34 -3.94 1.87 -1.72
C THR A 34 -5.34 2.43 -2.01
N TYR A 35 -6.13 1.70 -2.81
CA TYR A 35 -7.50 2.06 -3.14
C TYR A 35 -8.39 2.11 -1.88
N LEU A 36 -8.30 1.09 -1.02
CA LEU A 36 -9.06 1.03 0.24
C LEU A 36 -8.76 2.26 1.12
N VAL A 37 -7.48 2.59 1.32
CA VAL A 37 -7.08 3.72 2.16
C VAL A 37 -7.58 5.03 1.54
N ARG A 38 -7.31 5.27 0.26
CA ARG A 38 -7.72 6.50 -0.43
C ARG A 38 -9.22 6.72 -0.39
N GLU A 39 -10.02 5.70 -0.72
CA GLU A 39 -11.48 5.79 -0.69
C GLU A 39 -12.04 5.96 0.72
N SER A 40 -11.39 5.39 1.74
CA SER A 40 -11.85 5.52 3.12
C SER A 40 -11.75 6.94 3.66
N PHE A 41 -10.77 7.70 3.18
CA PHE A 41 -10.53 9.09 3.59
C PHE A 41 -10.92 10.13 2.52
N GLY A 42 -11.62 9.71 1.45
CA GLY A 42 -12.06 10.59 0.37
C GLY A 42 -10.91 11.34 -0.30
N HIS A 43 -9.74 10.70 -0.41
CA HIS A 43 -8.49 11.27 -0.96
C HIS A 43 -7.96 12.51 -0.21
N LYS A 44 -8.40 12.73 1.02
CA LYS A 44 -7.96 13.86 1.85
C LYS A 44 -6.86 13.40 2.81
N PHE A 45 -5.65 13.83 2.56
CA PHE A 45 -4.47 13.54 3.37
C PHE A 45 -3.72 14.83 3.68
N THR A 46 -3.23 14.94 4.91
CA THR A 46 -2.27 16.00 5.27
C THR A 46 -0.94 15.76 4.56
N PHE A 47 -0.57 14.49 4.40
CA PHE A 47 0.59 14.06 3.63
C PHE A 47 0.34 12.68 3.04
N GLN A 48 0.69 12.48 1.78
CA GLN A 48 0.74 11.16 1.17
C GLN A 48 2.03 10.95 0.41
N HIS A 49 2.58 9.74 0.49
CA HIS A 49 3.78 9.35 -0.21
C HIS A 49 3.67 7.91 -0.68
N THR A 50 4.27 7.60 -1.83
CA THR A 50 4.41 6.23 -2.33
C THR A 50 5.88 5.96 -2.63
N GLY A 51 6.45 4.96 -1.99
CA GLY A 51 7.80 4.49 -2.27
C GLY A 51 7.94 4.04 -3.74
N ILE A 52 9.10 4.28 -4.33
CA ILE A 52 9.39 3.89 -5.72
C ILE A 52 10.02 2.51 -5.79
N SER A 53 9.70 1.77 -6.85
CA SER A 53 10.29 0.45 -7.07
C SER A 53 11.81 0.54 -7.29
N ASN A 54 12.55 -0.31 -6.59
CA ASN A 54 14.01 -0.35 -6.67
C ASN A 54 14.55 -1.14 -7.88
N LEU A 55 13.68 -1.72 -8.71
CA LEU A 55 14.04 -2.65 -9.79
C LEU A 55 14.92 -2.00 -10.87
N SER A 56 14.69 -0.73 -11.18
CA SER A 56 15.41 0.02 -12.21
C SER A 56 16.48 0.96 -11.66
N ILE A 57 16.72 0.96 -10.35
CA ILE A 57 17.62 1.90 -9.69
C ILE A 57 18.87 1.14 -9.24
N ARG A 58 20.06 1.69 -9.56
CA ARG A 58 21.33 1.15 -9.06
C ARG A 58 21.34 1.13 -7.53
N SER A 59 21.92 0.08 -6.94
CA SER A 59 21.90 -0.17 -5.49
C SER A 59 22.37 1.03 -4.67
N GLU A 60 23.47 1.67 -5.10
CA GLU A 60 24.10 2.81 -4.42
C GLU A 60 23.21 4.07 -4.43
N SER A 61 22.33 4.19 -5.41
CA SER A 61 21.46 5.36 -5.60
C SER A 61 20.06 5.19 -5.00
N ARG A 62 19.71 3.98 -4.54
CA ARG A 62 18.32 3.66 -4.10
C ARG A 62 17.85 4.54 -2.95
N LYS A 63 18.65 4.65 -1.90
CA LYS A 63 18.30 5.50 -0.75
C LYS A 63 18.05 6.95 -1.17
N GLN A 64 18.95 7.51 -1.97
CA GLN A 64 18.83 8.89 -2.39
C GLN A 64 17.62 9.11 -3.32
N ALA A 65 17.35 8.18 -4.21
CA ALA A 65 16.17 8.26 -5.09
C ALA A 65 14.85 8.24 -4.27
N GLN A 66 14.78 7.41 -3.22
CA GLN A 66 13.63 7.41 -2.30
C GLN A 66 13.48 8.74 -1.55
N LEU A 67 14.60 9.31 -1.07
CA LEU A 67 14.60 10.61 -0.38
C LEU A 67 14.22 11.76 -1.33
N ASP A 68 14.70 11.76 -2.55
CA ASP A 68 14.34 12.75 -3.57
C ASP A 68 12.83 12.65 -3.88
N LYS A 69 12.28 11.43 -4.02
CA LYS A 69 10.83 11.23 -4.21
C LYS A 69 10.01 11.65 -3.00
N PHE A 70 10.53 11.47 -1.80
CA PHE A 70 9.89 11.93 -0.59
C PHE A 70 9.84 13.48 -0.53
N ALA A 71 10.94 14.15 -0.96
CA ALA A 71 10.98 15.60 -1.07
C ALA A 71 9.95 16.16 -2.08
N GLU A 72 9.73 15.46 -3.21
CA GLU A 72 8.64 15.81 -4.14
C GLU A 72 7.28 15.72 -3.45
N SER A 73 7.02 14.67 -2.68
CA SER A 73 5.74 14.54 -1.94
C SER A 73 5.57 15.61 -0.85
N LEU A 74 6.66 16.09 -0.24
CA LEU A 74 6.62 17.23 0.68
C LEU A 74 6.24 18.52 -0.05
N ALA A 75 6.80 18.75 -1.25
CA ALA A 75 6.45 19.90 -2.08
C ALA A 75 4.99 19.85 -2.54
N GLU A 76 4.48 18.67 -2.95
CA GLU A 76 3.06 18.46 -3.26
C GLU A 76 2.14 18.78 -2.07
N ALA A 77 2.63 18.55 -0.84
CA ALA A 77 1.93 18.92 0.40
C ALA A 77 2.15 20.38 0.85
N GLY A 78 2.77 21.20 0.00
CA GLY A 78 2.98 22.63 0.26
C GLY A 78 4.25 22.98 1.02
N PHE A 79 5.19 22.05 1.18
CA PHE A 79 6.45 22.30 1.89
C PHE A 79 7.68 22.00 1.03
N GLU A 80 8.33 23.04 0.56
CA GLU A 80 9.59 22.92 -0.17
C GLU A 80 10.80 22.81 0.77
N VAL A 81 11.58 21.75 0.60
CA VAL A 81 12.84 21.57 1.34
C VAL A 81 13.92 22.50 0.81
N LYS A 82 14.61 23.22 1.70
CA LYS A 82 15.65 24.20 1.31
C LYS A 82 16.93 23.55 0.77
N ALA A 83 17.17 22.27 1.11
CA ALA A 83 18.36 21.53 0.71
C ALA A 83 17.97 20.07 0.43
N ARG A 84 18.76 19.38 -0.40
CA ARG A 84 18.54 17.97 -0.71
C ARG A 84 18.61 17.12 0.54
N LEU A 85 17.59 16.30 0.78
CA LEU A 85 17.52 15.38 1.92
C LEU A 85 18.64 14.32 1.84
N LYS A 86 19.32 14.06 2.96
CA LYS A 86 20.43 13.09 3.07
C LYS A 86 20.08 11.89 3.94
N SER A 87 19.03 12.00 4.74
CA SER A 87 18.61 10.95 5.68
C SER A 87 17.10 10.94 5.87
N TRP A 88 16.57 9.81 6.32
CA TRP A 88 15.17 9.69 6.72
C TRP A 88 14.83 10.54 7.94
N ASN A 89 15.80 10.81 8.83
CA ASN A 89 15.59 11.74 9.94
C ASN A 89 15.31 13.15 9.42
N GLU A 90 16.04 13.63 8.42
CA GLU A 90 15.77 14.92 7.79
C GLU A 90 14.39 14.91 7.09
N ALA A 91 14.05 13.83 6.38
CA ALA A 91 12.77 13.67 5.71
C ALA A 91 11.59 13.72 6.69
N PHE A 92 11.65 12.97 7.80
CA PHE A 92 10.62 13.02 8.83
C PHE A 92 10.59 14.35 9.60
N ASN A 93 11.73 15.03 9.75
CA ASN A 93 11.72 16.39 10.32
C ASN A 93 11.01 17.39 9.40
N ALA A 94 11.21 17.30 8.09
CA ALA A 94 10.46 18.10 7.12
C ALA A 94 8.95 17.75 7.14
N LEU A 95 8.60 16.48 7.27
CA LEU A 95 7.21 16.05 7.44
C LEU A 95 6.55 16.66 8.69
N LYS A 96 7.29 16.80 9.80
CA LYS A 96 6.77 17.47 11.00
C LYS A 96 6.34 18.92 10.71
N GLU A 97 7.04 19.62 9.83
CA GLU A 97 6.67 21.00 9.44
C GLU A 97 5.38 21.01 8.60
N VAL A 98 5.21 20.08 7.65
CA VAL A 98 3.93 19.90 6.93
C VAL A 98 2.77 19.71 7.91
N ILE A 99 2.97 18.83 8.90
CA ILE A 99 1.95 18.51 9.90
C ILE A 99 1.62 19.74 10.77
N ARG A 100 2.64 20.53 11.17
CA ARG A 100 2.44 21.75 11.98
C ARG A 100 1.67 22.82 11.23
N GLN A 101 1.87 22.95 9.91
CA GLN A 101 1.22 23.94 9.06
C GLN A 101 -0.23 23.55 8.69
N SER A 102 -0.60 22.29 8.85
CA SER A 102 -1.94 21.82 8.52
C SER A 102 -2.96 22.30 9.56
N GLU A 103 -4.10 22.81 9.10
CA GLU A 103 -5.24 23.23 9.93
C GLU A 103 -6.28 22.13 10.16
N GLU A 104 -6.10 20.96 9.52
CA GLU A 104 -7.02 19.82 9.65
C GLU A 104 -7.10 19.34 11.10
N LYS A 105 -8.30 18.96 11.57
CA LYS A 105 -8.51 18.43 12.92
C LYS A 105 -7.72 17.14 13.16
N LYS A 106 -7.71 16.23 12.20
CA LYS A 106 -6.88 14.99 12.19
C LYS A 106 -5.87 15.08 11.07
N LYS A 107 -4.61 14.83 11.40
CA LYS A 107 -3.49 14.85 10.46
C LYS A 107 -3.29 13.44 9.91
N ILE A 108 -3.85 13.20 8.73
CA ILE A 108 -3.78 11.89 8.09
C ILE A 108 -2.52 11.81 7.24
N ILE A 109 -1.60 10.94 7.64
CA ILE A 109 -0.35 10.65 6.95
C ILE A 109 -0.45 9.26 6.33
N PHE A 110 -0.33 9.17 5.01
CA PHE A 110 -0.38 7.92 4.29
C PHE A 110 0.95 7.65 3.57
N ILE A 111 1.65 6.58 3.97
CA ILE A 111 2.89 6.12 3.34
C ILE A 111 2.63 4.76 2.71
N ASP A 112 2.61 4.73 1.38
CA ASP A 112 2.38 3.52 0.61
C ASP A 112 3.71 2.90 0.14
N GLU A 113 3.72 1.58 -0.06
CA GLU A 113 4.88 0.78 -0.44
C GLU A 113 6.13 1.04 0.43
N LEU A 114 5.91 1.14 1.76
CA LEU A 114 6.95 1.42 2.77
C LEU A 114 8.16 0.48 2.64
N SER A 115 7.94 -0.80 2.30
CA SER A 115 9.01 -1.78 2.10
C SER A 115 10.00 -1.43 0.98
N TRP A 116 9.59 -0.65 -0.02
CA TRP A 116 10.49 -0.20 -1.08
C TRP A 116 11.41 0.94 -0.64
N MET A 117 10.98 1.70 0.35
CA MET A 117 11.76 2.79 0.94
C MET A 117 12.87 2.27 1.87
N ASP A 118 12.69 1.06 2.43
CA ASP A 118 13.68 0.42 3.32
C ASP A 118 14.79 -0.25 2.49
N THR A 119 15.72 0.57 2.04
CA THR A 119 16.91 0.10 1.32
C THR A 119 18.02 -0.24 2.34
N LYS A 120 19.02 -1.01 1.89
CA LYS A 120 20.13 -1.42 2.76
C LYS A 120 20.74 -0.20 3.48
N ASP A 121 20.90 -0.31 4.78
CA ASP A 121 21.48 0.73 5.65
C ASP A 121 20.79 2.11 5.52
N SER A 122 19.52 2.12 5.14
CA SER A 122 18.78 3.37 4.93
C SER A 122 18.48 4.14 6.20
N GLY A 123 18.29 3.43 7.34
CA GLY A 123 17.86 4.00 8.60
C GLY A 123 16.38 4.40 8.62
N LEU A 124 15.56 3.91 7.68
CA LEU A 124 14.14 4.24 7.58
C LEU A 124 13.37 3.85 8.86
N ILE A 125 13.52 2.61 9.30
CA ILE A 125 12.77 2.09 10.46
C ILE A 125 13.11 2.89 11.73
N SER A 126 14.40 3.16 11.98
CA SER A 126 14.83 3.95 13.13
C SER A 126 14.32 5.40 13.07
N ALA A 127 14.26 5.99 11.87
CA ALA A 127 13.72 7.33 11.69
C ALA A 127 12.19 7.36 11.88
N LEU A 128 11.46 6.36 11.40
CA LEU A 128 10.02 6.18 11.62
C LEU A 128 9.72 5.97 13.12
N GLU A 129 10.53 5.17 13.81
CA GLU A 129 10.45 4.96 15.24
C GLU A 129 10.63 6.27 16.01
N SER A 130 11.68 7.03 15.68
CA SER A 130 11.95 8.34 16.28
C SER A 130 10.82 9.34 16.02
N PHE A 131 10.27 9.35 14.79
CA PHE A 131 9.13 10.17 14.45
C PHE A 131 7.91 9.80 15.29
N TRP A 132 7.56 8.52 15.35
CA TRP A 132 6.38 8.05 16.06
C TRP A 132 6.50 8.21 17.57
N ASN A 133 7.51 7.58 18.20
CA ASN A 133 7.68 7.56 19.66
C ASN A 133 8.12 8.92 20.22
N GLY A 134 9.04 9.59 19.53
CA GLY A 134 9.66 10.83 20.02
C GLY A 134 8.84 12.07 19.74
N TRP A 135 7.93 12.03 18.76
CA TRP A 135 7.22 13.24 18.35
C TRP A 135 5.72 13.05 18.17
N ALA A 136 5.26 12.09 17.37
CA ALA A 136 3.84 11.96 17.03
C ALA A 136 2.98 11.67 18.28
N THR A 137 3.42 10.74 19.14
CA THR A 137 2.72 10.38 20.38
C THR A 137 2.90 11.42 21.49
N ALA A 138 3.93 12.27 21.42
CA ALA A 138 4.19 13.32 22.40
C ALA A 138 3.44 14.63 22.13
N ARG A 139 2.73 14.73 21.00
CA ARG A 139 1.93 15.92 20.66
C ARG A 139 0.73 16.06 21.58
N LYS A 140 0.52 17.29 22.07
CA LYS A 140 -0.64 17.64 22.92
C LYS A 140 -1.96 17.49 22.20
N GLU A 141 -1.97 17.76 20.89
CA GLU A 141 -3.14 17.71 20.02
C GLU A 141 -3.65 16.29 19.77
N LYS A 142 -2.80 15.27 19.96
CA LYS A 142 -3.12 13.85 19.77
C LYS A 142 -3.85 13.55 18.43
N ASP A 143 -3.45 14.28 17.41
CA ASP A 143 -4.19 14.44 16.16
C ASP A 143 -3.65 13.59 14.99
N ILE A 144 -2.62 12.77 15.22
CA ILE A 144 -1.92 12.02 14.18
C ILE A 144 -2.64 10.70 13.86
N VAL A 145 -2.89 10.47 12.59
CA VAL A 145 -3.31 9.17 12.03
C VAL A 145 -2.27 8.76 10.98
N LEU A 146 -1.34 7.90 11.37
CA LEU A 146 -0.31 7.36 10.50
C LEU A 146 -0.74 6.03 9.92
N ILE A 147 -0.81 5.92 8.60
CA ILE A 147 -1.16 4.71 7.89
C ILE A 147 0.01 4.31 6.99
N VAL A 148 0.53 3.12 7.19
CA VAL A 148 1.59 2.57 6.35
C VAL A 148 1.10 1.34 5.58
N CYS A 149 1.46 1.27 4.30
CA CYS A 149 1.12 0.13 3.44
C CYS A 149 2.38 -0.55 2.91
N ALA A 150 2.31 -1.87 2.73
CA ALA A 150 3.29 -2.61 1.94
C ALA A 150 2.68 -3.84 1.26
N SER A 151 3.21 -4.15 0.08
CA SER A 151 2.89 -5.38 -0.66
C SER A 151 3.76 -6.56 -0.20
N ALA A 152 4.96 -6.31 0.33
CA ALA A 152 5.85 -7.30 0.91
C ALA A 152 5.37 -7.68 2.32
N THR A 153 4.46 -8.66 2.39
CA THR A 153 3.79 -9.06 3.63
C THR A 153 4.77 -9.50 4.72
N TYR A 154 5.78 -10.31 4.39
CA TYR A 154 6.79 -10.75 5.37
C TYR A 154 7.59 -9.58 5.94
N TRP A 155 8.03 -8.66 5.06
CA TRP A 155 8.75 -7.46 5.50
C TRP A 155 7.91 -6.63 6.48
N MET A 156 6.62 -6.43 6.18
CA MET A 156 5.70 -5.68 7.05
C MET A 156 5.52 -6.37 8.40
N ILE A 157 5.37 -7.70 8.40
CA ILE A 157 5.22 -8.48 9.62
C ILE A 157 6.49 -8.37 10.49
N ASP A 158 7.66 -8.54 9.89
CA ASP A 158 8.93 -8.61 10.63
C ASP A 158 9.39 -7.23 11.14
N ASN A 159 9.20 -6.16 10.33
CA ASN A 159 9.76 -4.84 10.63
C ASN A 159 8.77 -3.88 11.28
N ILE A 160 7.46 -4.10 11.13
CA ILE A 160 6.43 -3.19 11.63
C ILE A 160 5.50 -3.89 12.63
N VAL A 161 4.86 -5.01 12.23
CA VAL A 161 3.84 -5.67 13.07
C VAL A 161 4.46 -6.36 14.28
N ASN A 162 5.49 -7.18 14.05
CA ASN A 162 6.23 -7.92 15.07
C ASN A 162 7.60 -7.29 15.37
N ALA A 163 7.76 -6.00 15.12
CA ALA A 163 9.00 -5.30 15.37
C ALA A 163 9.52 -5.56 16.80
N LYS A 164 10.81 -5.88 16.92
CA LYS A 164 11.47 -6.15 18.22
C LYS A 164 12.08 -4.90 18.85
N GLY A 165 12.21 -3.80 18.09
CA GLY A 165 12.79 -2.53 18.52
C GLY A 165 11.75 -1.57 19.10
N GLY A 166 11.95 -0.30 18.93
CA GLY A 166 11.10 0.76 19.49
C GLY A 166 9.73 0.87 18.82
N LEU A 167 9.48 0.18 17.70
CA LEU A 167 8.13 0.02 17.15
C LEU A 167 7.36 -1.14 17.78
N HIS A 168 7.97 -1.91 18.70
CA HIS A 168 7.29 -3.00 19.39
C HIS A 168 6.03 -2.51 20.11
N ASN A 169 4.88 -3.15 19.83
CA ASN A 169 3.56 -2.79 20.39
C ASN A 169 3.16 -1.31 20.17
N ARG A 170 3.63 -0.67 19.09
CA ARG A 170 3.29 0.71 18.78
C ARG A 170 2.16 0.84 17.75
N LEU A 171 1.86 -0.21 17.02
CA LEU A 171 0.67 -0.24 16.18
C LEU A 171 -0.60 -0.20 17.05
N THR A 172 -1.52 0.69 16.71
CA THR A 172 -2.86 0.72 17.30
C THR A 172 -3.84 -0.18 16.54
N GLY A 173 -3.48 -0.56 15.31
CA GLY A 173 -4.25 -1.49 14.51
C GLY A 173 -3.49 -2.05 13.32
N GLN A 174 -4.04 -3.12 12.75
CA GLN A 174 -3.52 -3.72 11.54
C GLN A 174 -4.63 -4.28 10.66
N ILE A 175 -4.46 -4.19 9.36
CA ILE A 175 -5.35 -4.77 8.35
C ILE A 175 -4.53 -5.68 7.43
N HIS A 176 -4.69 -6.99 7.59
CA HIS A 176 -4.22 -7.94 6.59
C HIS A 176 -5.28 -8.07 5.50
N LEU A 177 -5.15 -7.29 4.44
CA LEU A 177 -6.09 -7.28 3.33
C LEU A 177 -5.94 -8.56 2.51
N LYS A 178 -7.01 -9.36 2.46
CA LYS A 178 -7.05 -10.65 1.73
C LYS A 178 -7.66 -10.45 0.34
N PRO A 179 -7.45 -11.39 -0.60
CA PRO A 179 -8.19 -11.41 -1.86
C PRO A 179 -9.70 -11.40 -1.65
N PHE A 180 -10.47 -11.02 -2.65
CA PHE A 180 -11.93 -11.14 -2.62
C PHE A 180 -12.36 -12.59 -2.41
N THR A 181 -13.41 -12.77 -1.64
CA THR A 181 -14.17 -14.03 -1.59
C THR A 181 -14.97 -14.19 -2.87
N LEU A 182 -15.49 -15.41 -3.13
CA LEU A 182 -16.39 -15.66 -4.27
C LEU A 182 -17.60 -14.73 -4.24
N ARG A 183 -18.16 -14.47 -3.07
CA ARG A 183 -19.29 -13.55 -2.91
C ARG A 183 -18.92 -12.11 -3.30
N GLU A 184 -17.76 -11.62 -2.85
CA GLU A 184 -17.30 -10.29 -3.25
C GLU A 184 -16.98 -10.19 -4.74
N CYS A 185 -16.54 -11.29 -5.36
CA CYS A 185 -16.37 -11.37 -6.81
C CYS A 185 -17.72 -11.30 -7.55
N GLU A 186 -18.76 -12.01 -7.07
CA GLU A 186 -20.13 -11.95 -7.59
C GLU A 186 -20.67 -10.51 -7.52
N GLU A 187 -20.62 -9.89 -6.31
CA GLU A 187 -21.05 -8.51 -6.08
C GLU A 187 -20.27 -7.51 -6.96
N TYR A 188 -18.97 -7.77 -7.20
CA TYR A 188 -18.14 -6.93 -8.05
C TYR A 188 -18.58 -7.00 -9.53
N LEU A 189 -18.83 -8.19 -10.06
CA LEU A 189 -19.32 -8.38 -11.44
C LEU A 189 -20.70 -7.74 -11.62
N GLU A 190 -21.62 -7.94 -10.66
CA GLU A 190 -22.94 -7.31 -10.67
C GLU A 190 -22.84 -5.79 -10.74
N SER A 191 -21.98 -5.19 -9.94
CA SER A 191 -21.77 -3.73 -9.94
C SER A 191 -21.26 -3.19 -11.27
N ARG A 192 -20.64 -4.05 -12.10
CA ARG A 192 -20.13 -3.70 -13.43
C ARG A 192 -21.09 -4.13 -14.56
N GLY A 193 -22.23 -4.72 -14.21
CA GLY A 193 -23.19 -5.24 -15.17
C GLY A 193 -22.63 -6.38 -16.02
N ILE A 194 -21.70 -7.17 -15.45
CA ILE A 194 -21.18 -8.40 -16.07
C ILE A 194 -21.96 -9.57 -15.50
N VAL A 195 -22.66 -10.29 -16.37
CA VAL A 195 -23.54 -11.40 -15.97
C VAL A 195 -22.84 -12.72 -16.27
N PHE A 196 -22.36 -13.39 -15.22
CA PHE A 196 -21.85 -14.76 -15.26
C PHE A 196 -22.70 -15.66 -14.36
N SER A 197 -22.89 -16.93 -14.76
CA SER A 197 -23.45 -17.91 -13.83
C SER A 197 -22.50 -18.17 -12.66
N ARG A 198 -22.99 -18.66 -11.53
CA ARG A 198 -22.16 -19.03 -10.39
C ARG A 198 -21.05 -20.03 -10.74
N HIS A 199 -21.35 -20.96 -11.66
CA HIS A 199 -20.35 -21.88 -12.19
C HIS A 199 -19.24 -21.15 -12.95
N GLN A 200 -19.58 -20.17 -13.79
CA GLN A 200 -18.59 -19.35 -14.50
C GLN A 200 -17.80 -18.46 -13.55
N ILE A 201 -18.44 -17.92 -12.48
CA ILE A 201 -17.73 -17.16 -11.43
C ILE A 201 -16.71 -18.05 -10.73
N LEU A 202 -17.06 -19.29 -10.39
CA LEU A 202 -16.15 -20.25 -9.80
C LEU A 202 -14.98 -20.58 -10.73
N GLN A 203 -15.25 -20.86 -12.01
CA GLN A 203 -14.19 -21.08 -13.02
C GLN A 203 -13.26 -19.86 -13.14
N CYS A 204 -13.82 -18.66 -13.21
CA CYS A 204 -13.05 -17.42 -13.24
C CYS A 204 -12.18 -17.27 -11.97
N TYR A 205 -12.73 -17.59 -10.82
CA TYR A 205 -12.01 -17.55 -9.54
C TYR A 205 -10.86 -18.57 -9.49
N MET A 206 -11.02 -19.74 -10.05
CA MET A 206 -9.95 -20.76 -10.14
C MET A 206 -8.79 -20.29 -11.02
N ILE A 207 -9.05 -19.44 -12.03
CA ILE A 207 -8.04 -18.91 -12.96
C ILE A 207 -7.38 -17.64 -12.39
N LEU A 208 -8.18 -16.67 -11.95
CA LEU A 208 -7.71 -15.33 -11.57
C LEU A 208 -7.52 -15.17 -10.05
N GLY A 209 -7.96 -16.13 -9.24
CA GLY A 209 -8.10 -15.97 -7.79
C GLY A 209 -9.04 -14.80 -7.47
N GLY A 210 -9.08 -14.39 -6.21
CA GLY A 210 -9.86 -13.23 -5.78
C GLY A 210 -9.10 -11.89 -5.86
N VAL A 211 -8.22 -11.70 -6.83
CA VAL A 211 -7.40 -10.48 -6.94
C VAL A 211 -8.19 -9.38 -7.64
N PRO A 212 -8.66 -8.31 -6.95
CA PRO A 212 -9.57 -7.31 -7.51
C PRO A 212 -9.10 -6.70 -8.82
N TYR A 213 -7.80 -6.48 -8.96
CA TYR A 213 -7.24 -5.95 -10.21
C TYR A 213 -7.51 -6.85 -11.40
N TYR A 214 -7.38 -8.18 -11.27
CA TYR A 214 -7.64 -9.09 -12.40
C TYR A 214 -9.11 -9.11 -12.79
N TRP A 215 -10.00 -9.05 -11.80
CA TRP A 215 -11.44 -8.94 -12.03
C TRP A 215 -11.83 -7.60 -12.69
N SER A 216 -11.05 -6.53 -12.42
CA SER A 216 -11.29 -5.24 -13.06
C SER A 216 -11.02 -5.22 -14.56
N LEU A 217 -10.25 -6.16 -15.04
CA LEU A 217 -9.92 -6.29 -16.48
C LEU A 217 -11.00 -7.03 -17.29
N LEU A 218 -11.95 -7.70 -16.62
CA LEU A 218 -13.07 -8.38 -17.29
C LEU A 218 -13.97 -7.36 -18.00
N LYS A 219 -14.42 -7.73 -19.20
CA LYS A 219 -15.21 -6.86 -20.09
C LYS A 219 -16.65 -7.34 -20.17
N LYS A 220 -17.59 -6.41 -20.00
CA LYS A 220 -19.01 -6.64 -20.24
C LYS A 220 -19.25 -7.01 -21.71
N GLY A 221 -20.24 -7.90 -21.96
CA GLY A 221 -20.62 -8.34 -23.28
C GLY A 221 -19.75 -9.45 -23.89
N LYS A 222 -18.72 -9.90 -23.17
CA LYS A 222 -17.89 -11.06 -23.54
C LYS A 222 -18.19 -12.26 -22.67
N SER A 223 -18.15 -13.45 -23.27
CA SER A 223 -18.22 -14.71 -22.51
C SER A 223 -16.97 -14.88 -21.61
N LEU A 224 -17.04 -15.78 -20.63
CA LEU A 224 -15.88 -16.10 -19.80
C LEU A 224 -14.67 -16.57 -20.62
N PRO A 225 -14.79 -17.53 -21.58
CA PRO A 225 -13.64 -17.92 -22.42
C PRO A 225 -13.04 -16.74 -23.20
N GLN A 226 -13.87 -15.87 -23.77
CA GLN A 226 -13.39 -14.69 -24.48
C GLN A 226 -12.63 -13.71 -23.58
N ASN A 227 -13.11 -13.51 -22.34
CA ASN A 227 -12.40 -12.70 -21.36
C ASN A 227 -11.04 -13.32 -20.97
N ILE A 228 -11.00 -14.62 -20.73
CA ILE A 228 -9.77 -15.33 -20.36
C ILE A 228 -8.75 -15.30 -21.49
N ASP A 229 -9.21 -15.51 -22.75
CA ASP A 229 -8.38 -15.42 -23.94
C ASP A 229 -7.74 -14.02 -24.06
N ASP A 230 -8.54 -12.97 -23.93
CA ASP A 230 -8.07 -11.58 -23.97
C ASP A 230 -7.05 -11.25 -22.86
N LEU A 231 -7.19 -11.88 -21.69
CA LEU A 231 -6.37 -11.56 -20.53
C LEU A 231 -5.03 -12.31 -20.48
N LEU A 232 -4.99 -13.55 -21.00
CA LEU A 232 -3.88 -14.47 -20.77
C LEU A 232 -3.21 -14.97 -22.06
N PHE A 233 -3.96 -15.18 -23.16
CA PHE A 233 -3.48 -15.95 -24.30
C PHE A 233 -3.23 -15.12 -25.57
N LYS A 234 -3.93 -14.02 -25.76
CA LYS A 234 -3.69 -13.14 -26.91
C LYS A 234 -2.29 -12.50 -26.85
N GLU A 235 -1.80 -12.15 -28.02
CA GLU A 235 -0.59 -11.34 -28.13
C GLU A 235 -0.72 -10.04 -27.30
N ASN A 236 0.27 -9.76 -26.47
CA ASN A 236 0.28 -8.62 -25.53
C ASN A 236 -0.88 -8.63 -24.50
N ALA A 237 -1.38 -9.81 -24.13
CA ALA A 237 -2.40 -9.93 -23.11
C ALA A 237 -1.91 -9.35 -21.76
N PRO A 238 -2.76 -8.57 -21.05
CA PRO A 238 -2.34 -7.81 -19.87
C PRO A 238 -1.83 -8.66 -18.70
N LEU A 239 -2.15 -9.94 -18.65
CA LEU A 239 -1.69 -10.88 -17.62
C LEU A 239 -0.73 -11.94 -18.15
N GLN A 240 -0.33 -11.90 -19.41
CA GLN A 240 0.55 -12.90 -20.03
C GLN A 240 1.86 -13.08 -19.27
N ASN A 241 2.48 -11.99 -18.82
CA ASN A 241 3.73 -12.00 -18.08
C ASN A 241 3.54 -11.71 -16.58
N GLU A 242 2.32 -11.87 -16.08
CA GLU A 242 1.99 -11.49 -14.70
C GLU A 242 2.76 -12.30 -13.67
N TYR A 243 2.96 -13.59 -13.92
CA TYR A 243 3.75 -14.47 -13.08
C TYR A 243 5.18 -13.94 -12.90
N ASP A 244 5.88 -13.70 -13.99
CA ASP A 244 7.25 -13.17 -13.95
C ASP A 244 7.33 -11.80 -13.31
N ASN A 245 6.37 -10.93 -13.62
CA ASN A 245 6.29 -9.57 -13.07
C ASN A 245 6.07 -9.57 -11.55
N LEU A 246 5.25 -10.50 -11.03
CA LEU A 246 5.04 -10.65 -9.60
C LEU A 246 6.31 -11.12 -8.89
N TYR A 247 7.00 -12.13 -9.43
CA TYR A 247 8.24 -12.64 -8.82
C TYR A 247 9.36 -11.59 -8.84
N ARG A 248 9.52 -10.87 -9.95
CA ARG A 248 10.47 -9.75 -10.04
C ARG A 248 10.18 -8.63 -9.05
N ALA A 249 8.91 -8.38 -8.78
CA ALA A 249 8.52 -7.32 -7.85
C ALA A 249 8.65 -7.70 -6.35
N LEU A 250 8.67 -9.01 -6.04
CA LEU A 250 8.69 -9.51 -4.67
C LEU A 250 10.07 -9.96 -4.19
N PHE A 251 10.95 -10.35 -5.12
CA PHE A 251 12.22 -10.99 -4.77
C PHE A 251 13.40 -10.33 -5.50
N ASP A 252 14.50 -10.11 -4.78
CA ASP A 252 15.75 -9.59 -5.36
C ASP A 252 16.38 -10.55 -6.36
N LYS A 253 16.17 -11.86 -6.21
CA LYS A 253 16.66 -12.92 -7.09
C LYS A 253 15.52 -13.80 -7.62
N PRO A 254 14.62 -13.25 -8.44
CA PRO A 254 13.38 -13.92 -8.86
C PRO A 254 13.64 -15.24 -9.59
N ALA A 255 14.72 -15.34 -10.38
CA ALA A 255 15.06 -16.54 -11.14
C ALA A 255 15.30 -17.79 -10.26
N GLN A 256 15.70 -17.62 -9.01
CA GLN A 256 15.87 -18.75 -8.08
C GLN A 256 14.52 -19.31 -7.62
N TYR A 257 13.55 -18.43 -7.41
CA TYR A 257 12.20 -18.81 -6.95
C TYR A 257 11.34 -19.35 -8.08
N ILE A 258 11.47 -18.81 -9.30
CA ILE A 258 10.76 -19.28 -10.50
C ILE A 258 11.13 -20.74 -10.84
N LYS A 259 12.35 -21.20 -10.50
CA LYS A 259 12.77 -22.58 -10.74
C LYS A 259 12.17 -23.60 -9.77
N ILE A 260 11.58 -23.15 -8.67
CA ILE A 260 11.04 -24.03 -7.62
C ILE A 260 9.54 -24.30 -7.83
N VAL A 261 8.86 -23.44 -8.60
CA VAL A 261 7.44 -23.49 -8.91
C VAL A 261 7.23 -23.96 -10.34
#